data_583923fe2d5fe33e6cfd39307842f99a
#
_entry.id   583923fe2d5fe33e6cfd39307842f99a
#
_cell.length_a   1.000
_cell.length_b   1.000
_cell.length_c   1.000
_cell.angle_alpha   90.00
_cell.angle_beta   90.00
_cell.angle_gamma   90.00
#
_symmetry.space_group_name_H-M   'P 1'
#
loop_
_entity.id
_entity.type
_entity.pdbx_description
1 polymer ?
#
loop_
_entity_poly.entity_id
_entity_poly.type
_entity_poly.pdbx_seq_one_letter_code
_entity_poly.pdbx_strand_id
1 'polypeptide(L)'
;MDEDAGARGTRASGPSLTGSTPNQTSLSPDSVAAAPQRARLHAMGLTSAQMARPFVGVVTSWNEASPGNIALARQAQAVKRGVRDAGGTPREFTTIGGSDSGVSGISSLISRDLIADSIEAMVRAHGYAALVGLAGCGTSLAAMMMAMARLDLPSVIMFGGAALPGRYLDRDITLQDVYEAVGAHAAGTISDDDLRAIETAACPSAGAGAGQFSANTMASVSEAIGLAVPGSAGLPAPYDARDDFAHKAGLTVMDLLDRDIRPRDILTGQAFENAASIVAASGGAACAALHLPAIAHECGIDFDLTAIGYVWRRTPRLADLRPGGTFLVRDLHDAGGTPALMRAMLNAGALHGSCLTVTGNSIAENLQQVEVPTGHDVIRSSDQQADRFRVRLYVLQGNLAPDGAVMTGDDMVSQRFLGRARCFDSEAAACAVVAHCGYEEGDVFVIRHQGPKGGPGMLSVGAVAAALSG
;
A
#
# COMPACT_ATOMS: atom_id res chain seq x y z
N MET A 1 5.46 0.65 48.59
CA MET A 1 6.01 -0.69 48.47
C MET A 1 5.29 -1.26 47.29
N ASP A 2 5.81 -0.99 46.11
CA ASP A 2 6.65 -1.86 45.27
C ASP A 2 5.80 -2.97 44.64
N GLU A 3 5.68 -3.19 43.38
CA GLU A 3 6.69 -3.16 42.31
C GLU A 3 5.91 -3.12 40.93
N ASP A 4 6.25 -2.21 40.09
CA ASP A 4 5.90 -2.28 38.67
C ASP A 4 7.21 -2.53 37.91
N ALA A 5 7.52 -3.79 37.68
CA ALA A 5 8.66 -4.23 36.90
C ALA A 5 8.18 -4.65 35.51
N GLY A 6 8.44 -3.78 34.53
CA GLY A 6 8.16 -4.02 33.12
C GLY A 6 8.71 -5.34 32.62
N ALA A 7 7.83 -6.23 32.24
CA ALA A 7 8.11 -7.44 31.49
C ALA A 7 8.50 -7.08 30.06
N ARG A 8 9.80 -7.03 29.76
CA ARG A 8 10.31 -7.17 28.41
C ARG A 8 9.94 -8.58 27.94
N GLY A 9 8.95 -8.68 27.06
CA GLY A 9 8.52 -9.93 26.47
C GLY A 9 9.72 -10.67 25.86
N THR A 10 9.95 -11.89 26.29
CA THR A 10 10.94 -12.81 25.73
C THR A 10 10.60 -13.05 24.25
N ARG A 11 11.57 -12.73 23.36
CA ARG A 11 11.51 -13.03 21.93
C ARG A 11 11.18 -14.51 21.74
N ALA A 12 9.99 -14.81 21.22
CA ALA A 12 9.67 -16.16 20.78
C ALA A 12 10.59 -16.49 19.59
N SER A 13 11.47 -17.45 19.77
CA SER A 13 12.36 -17.97 18.74
C SER A 13 11.54 -18.82 17.75
N GLY A 14 11.13 -18.21 16.63
CA GLY A 14 10.84 -18.96 15.42
C GLY A 14 12.09 -19.71 14.96
N PRO A 15 11.99 -20.69 14.05
CA PRO A 15 13.14 -21.50 13.64
C PRO A 15 14.25 -20.56 13.16
N SER A 16 15.27 -20.42 13.99
CA SER A 16 16.47 -19.64 13.73
C SER A 16 17.26 -20.32 12.62
N LEU A 17 17.06 -19.87 11.40
CA LEU A 17 18.09 -19.96 10.38
C LEU A 17 19.15 -18.91 10.75
N THR A 18 19.88 -19.15 11.83
CA THR A 18 21.04 -18.37 12.23
C THR A 18 22.20 -18.64 11.27
N GLY A 19 22.04 -18.17 10.04
CA GLY A 19 23.19 -17.75 9.26
C GLY A 19 23.47 -16.32 9.74
N SER A 20 24.56 -16.13 10.49
CA SER A 20 25.11 -14.80 10.76
C SER A 20 25.07 -13.98 9.49
N THR A 21 24.39 -12.81 9.51
CA THR A 21 24.58 -11.77 8.49
C THR A 21 26.09 -11.70 8.20
N PRO A 22 26.53 -11.76 6.93
CA PRO A 22 27.94 -11.62 6.64
C PRO A 22 28.39 -10.29 7.24
N ASN A 23 29.13 -10.37 8.32
CA ASN A 23 29.59 -9.24 9.09
C ASN A 23 30.31 -8.31 8.13
N GLN A 24 30.01 -7.01 8.10
CA GLN A 24 30.74 -6.01 7.31
C GLN A 24 32.26 -6.08 7.51
N THR A 25 32.73 -6.70 8.62
CA THR A 25 34.12 -7.03 8.89
C THR A 25 34.76 -7.92 7.81
N SER A 26 33.97 -8.67 7.00
CA SER A 26 34.51 -9.51 5.92
C SER A 26 35.10 -8.70 4.74
N LEU A 27 34.69 -7.43 4.57
CA LEU A 27 35.18 -6.52 3.53
C LEU A 27 36.24 -5.54 4.03
N SER A 28 36.72 -5.71 5.28
CA SER A 28 37.80 -4.87 5.82
C SER A 28 38.95 -4.74 4.82
N PRO A 29 39.48 -3.52 4.61
CA PRO A 29 40.64 -3.30 3.75
C PRO A 29 41.81 -4.23 4.08
N ASP A 30 41.97 -4.61 5.33
CA ASP A 30 43.07 -5.42 5.85
C ASP A 30 42.87 -6.93 5.68
N SER A 31 41.67 -7.40 5.28
CA SER A 31 41.39 -8.81 5.07
C SER A 31 41.91 -9.28 3.72
N VAL A 32 43.00 -10.03 3.71
CA VAL A 32 43.57 -10.65 2.49
C VAL A 32 42.55 -11.62 1.85
N ALA A 33 41.82 -12.36 2.66
CA ALA A 33 40.82 -13.33 2.19
C ALA A 33 39.65 -12.65 1.44
N ALA A 34 39.36 -11.39 1.72
CA ALA A 34 38.32 -10.62 1.05
C ALA A 34 38.79 -9.94 -0.27
N ALA A 35 40.08 -10.08 -0.65
CA ALA A 35 40.61 -9.46 -1.86
C ALA A 35 39.84 -9.84 -3.14
N PRO A 36 39.45 -11.11 -3.40
CA PRO A 36 38.66 -11.45 -4.59
C PRO A 36 37.28 -10.75 -4.60
N GLN A 37 36.67 -10.59 -3.43
CA GLN A 37 35.36 -9.93 -3.30
C GLN A 37 35.49 -8.43 -3.54
N ARG A 38 36.53 -7.77 -2.99
CA ARG A 38 36.83 -6.37 -3.27
C ARG A 38 37.14 -6.12 -4.74
N ALA A 39 37.86 -7.04 -5.40
CA ALA A 39 38.11 -6.94 -6.84
C ALA A 39 36.82 -6.91 -7.68
N ARG A 40 35.81 -7.73 -7.33
CA ARG A 40 34.47 -7.68 -7.96
C ARG A 40 33.77 -6.34 -7.72
N LEU A 41 33.89 -5.79 -6.51
CA LEU A 41 33.29 -4.49 -6.17
C LEU A 41 34.00 -3.36 -6.93
N HIS A 42 35.33 -3.42 -7.12
CA HIS A 42 36.08 -2.49 -7.98
C HIS A 42 35.61 -2.57 -9.44
N ALA A 43 35.32 -3.75 -9.96
CA ALA A 43 34.77 -3.93 -11.30
C ALA A 43 33.39 -3.25 -11.50
N MET A 44 32.64 -3.04 -10.41
CA MET A 44 31.39 -2.27 -10.39
C MET A 44 31.59 -0.77 -10.13
N GLY A 45 32.83 -0.28 -10.17
CA GLY A 45 33.19 1.12 -9.99
C GLY A 45 33.20 1.62 -8.54
N LEU A 46 33.22 0.71 -7.54
CA LEU A 46 33.31 1.10 -6.13
C LEU A 46 34.74 1.43 -5.73
N THR A 47 34.91 2.54 -5.02
CA THR A 47 36.17 2.89 -4.35
C THR A 47 36.29 2.16 -3.01
N SER A 48 37.53 2.06 -2.50
CA SER A 48 37.78 1.45 -1.17
C SER A 48 37.02 2.18 -0.05
N ALA A 49 36.88 3.51 -0.14
CA ALA A 49 36.09 4.30 0.80
C ALA A 49 34.60 3.96 0.78
N GLN A 50 34.03 3.67 -0.39
CA GLN A 50 32.63 3.24 -0.51
C GLN A 50 32.43 1.82 -0.01
N MET A 51 33.43 0.94 -0.15
CA MET A 51 33.36 -0.44 0.35
C MET A 51 33.40 -0.53 1.89
N ALA A 52 34.00 0.50 2.53
CA ALA A 52 34.05 0.58 3.99
C ALA A 52 32.74 1.09 4.64
N ARG A 53 31.79 1.57 3.81
CA ARG A 53 30.49 2.09 4.26
C ARG A 53 29.42 0.99 4.27
N PRO A 54 28.32 1.16 5.06
CA PRO A 54 27.21 0.25 5.01
C PRO A 54 26.59 0.17 3.61
N PHE A 55 26.35 -1.03 3.11
CA PHE A 55 25.61 -1.24 1.89
C PHE A 55 24.11 -1.23 2.17
N VAL A 56 23.40 -0.34 1.47
CA VAL A 56 21.95 -0.20 1.58
C VAL A 56 21.30 -0.72 0.29
N GLY A 57 20.43 -1.71 0.41
CA GLY A 57 19.61 -2.18 -0.71
C GLY A 57 18.53 -1.14 -1.05
N VAL A 58 18.41 -0.80 -2.32
CA VAL A 58 17.32 0.02 -2.85
C VAL A 58 16.55 -0.85 -3.83
N VAL A 59 15.43 -1.42 -3.37
CA VAL A 59 14.61 -2.29 -4.20
C VAL A 59 13.48 -1.52 -4.86
N THR A 60 13.27 -1.73 -6.15
CA THR A 60 12.16 -1.14 -6.89
C THR A 60 11.34 -2.20 -7.60
N SER A 61 10.04 -1.93 -7.78
CA SER A 61 9.20 -2.68 -8.72
C SER A 61 9.17 -2.02 -10.11
N TRP A 62 10.20 -1.26 -10.46
CA TRP A 62 10.27 -0.54 -11.73
C TRP A 62 10.11 -1.46 -12.93
N ASN A 63 9.24 -1.05 -13.84
CA ASN A 63 9.10 -1.59 -15.19
C ASN A 63 8.35 -0.59 -16.06
N GLU A 64 8.34 -0.83 -17.38
CA GLU A 64 7.59 -0.03 -18.36
C GLU A 64 6.20 -0.60 -18.65
N ALA A 65 5.82 -1.69 -18.00
CA ALA A 65 4.56 -2.39 -18.24
C ALA A 65 3.38 -1.82 -17.43
N SER A 66 3.65 -0.99 -16.42
CA SER A 66 2.63 -0.39 -15.55
C SER A 66 2.89 1.08 -15.30
N PRO A 67 1.89 1.96 -15.47
CA PRO A 67 2.04 3.40 -15.20
C PRO A 67 2.52 3.72 -13.79
N GLY A 68 2.11 2.94 -12.79
CA GLY A 68 2.52 3.12 -11.40
C GLY A 68 4.01 2.88 -11.16
N ASN A 69 4.67 2.12 -12.03
CA ASN A 69 6.07 1.72 -11.85
C ASN A 69 7.08 2.57 -12.64
N ILE A 70 6.65 3.28 -13.69
CA ILE A 70 7.55 4.03 -14.58
C ILE A 70 8.37 5.08 -13.82
N ALA A 71 7.76 5.83 -12.90
CA ALA A 71 8.41 6.91 -12.16
C ALA A 71 9.43 6.41 -11.12
N LEU A 72 9.43 5.12 -10.77
CA LEU A 72 10.27 4.56 -9.71
C LEU A 72 11.76 4.66 -10.02
N ALA A 73 12.18 4.60 -11.30
CA ALA A 73 13.57 4.76 -11.69
C ALA A 73 14.14 6.13 -11.25
N ARG A 74 13.39 7.22 -11.47
CA ARG A 74 13.76 8.58 -11.06
C ARG A 74 13.85 8.67 -9.53
N GLN A 75 12.84 8.16 -8.84
CA GLN A 75 12.76 8.20 -7.39
C GLN A 75 13.88 7.37 -6.73
N ALA A 76 14.26 6.23 -7.30
CA ALA A 76 15.39 5.43 -6.82
C ALA A 76 16.72 6.23 -6.86
N GLN A 77 16.92 7.07 -7.87
CA GLN A 77 18.11 7.95 -7.90
C GLN A 77 18.09 8.96 -6.74
N ALA A 78 16.91 9.50 -6.39
CA ALA A 78 16.78 10.40 -5.25
C ALA A 78 17.06 9.68 -3.91
N VAL A 79 16.51 8.48 -3.71
CA VAL A 79 16.83 7.63 -2.53
C VAL A 79 18.34 7.39 -2.44
N LYS A 80 18.97 7.03 -3.56
CA LYS A 80 20.42 6.76 -3.58
C LYS A 80 21.26 8.00 -3.26
N ARG A 81 20.78 9.20 -3.62
CA ARG A 81 21.42 10.45 -3.16
C ARG A 81 21.34 10.58 -1.64
N GLY A 82 20.15 10.43 -1.06
CA GLY A 82 19.96 10.51 0.39
C GLY A 82 20.83 9.51 1.18
N VAL A 83 20.92 8.26 0.70
CA VAL A 83 21.79 7.25 1.33
C VAL A 83 23.28 7.68 1.26
N ARG A 84 23.74 8.23 0.11
CA ARG A 84 25.14 8.70 -0.03
C ARG A 84 25.42 9.90 0.88
N ASP A 85 24.51 10.85 0.93
CA ASP A 85 24.63 12.07 1.74
C ASP A 85 24.73 11.74 3.24
N ALA A 86 24.05 10.66 3.67
CA ALA A 86 24.15 10.13 5.02
C ALA A 86 25.29 9.09 5.22
N GLY A 87 26.21 8.96 4.26
CA GLY A 87 27.42 8.14 4.42
C GLY A 87 27.27 6.65 4.08
N GLY A 88 26.15 6.22 3.50
CA GLY A 88 25.93 4.85 3.03
C GLY A 88 26.39 4.60 1.59
N THR A 89 26.43 3.34 1.17
CA THR A 89 26.69 2.92 -0.21
C THR A 89 25.45 2.23 -0.77
N PRO A 90 24.58 2.94 -1.54
CA PRO A 90 23.34 2.37 -2.04
C PRO A 90 23.60 1.40 -3.19
N ARG A 91 22.82 0.32 -3.23
CA ARG A 91 22.78 -0.67 -4.31
C ARG A 91 21.35 -0.92 -4.74
N GLU A 92 21.05 -0.53 -5.97
CA GLU A 92 19.74 -0.69 -6.57
C GLU A 92 19.60 -2.09 -7.19
N PHE A 93 18.44 -2.70 -6.97
CA PHE A 93 18.00 -3.89 -7.67
C PHE A 93 16.49 -3.84 -7.88
N THR A 94 15.99 -4.59 -8.87
CA THR A 94 14.57 -4.66 -9.18
C THR A 94 13.99 -5.99 -8.73
N THR A 95 12.72 -5.96 -8.34
CA THR A 95 11.89 -7.15 -8.12
C THR A 95 10.74 -7.18 -9.13
N ILE A 96 9.91 -8.20 -9.07
CA ILE A 96 8.72 -8.32 -9.90
C ILE A 96 7.78 -7.13 -9.62
N GLY A 97 7.34 -6.45 -10.65
CA GLY A 97 6.29 -5.44 -10.57
C GLY A 97 4.95 -6.07 -10.93
N GLY A 98 4.03 -6.13 -9.98
CA GLY A 98 2.65 -6.54 -10.28
C GLY A 98 2.01 -5.59 -11.30
N SER A 99 1.15 -6.11 -12.15
CA SER A 99 0.36 -5.33 -13.09
C SER A 99 -1.12 -5.44 -12.73
N ASP A 100 -1.78 -4.30 -12.65
CA ASP A 100 -3.25 -4.23 -12.52
C ASP A 100 -3.93 -4.20 -13.91
N SER A 101 -3.18 -4.51 -15.00
CA SER A 101 -3.63 -4.33 -16.38
C SER A 101 -4.73 -5.30 -16.83
N GLY A 102 -5.11 -6.29 -16.03
CA GLY A 102 -6.19 -7.24 -16.36
C GLY A 102 -5.94 -8.12 -17.60
N VAL A 103 -4.80 -7.97 -18.27
CA VAL A 103 -4.51 -8.61 -19.56
C VAL A 103 -4.02 -10.05 -19.41
N SER A 104 -3.45 -10.41 -18.29
CA SER A 104 -2.96 -11.78 -18.06
C SER A 104 -3.71 -12.43 -16.92
N GLY A 105 -4.22 -13.62 -17.10
CA GLY A 105 -4.93 -14.39 -16.09
C GLY A 105 -4.11 -14.78 -14.84
N ILE A 106 -3.01 -14.08 -14.57
CA ILE A 106 -2.19 -14.24 -13.37
C ILE A 106 -2.47 -13.05 -12.46
N SER A 107 -3.05 -13.31 -11.30
CA SER A 107 -3.32 -12.33 -10.28
C SER A 107 -2.06 -11.68 -9.75
N SER A 108 -2.10 -10.36 -9.59
CA SER A 108 -1.07 -9.61 -8.86
C SER A 108 -0.91 -10.12 -7.42
N LEU A 109 -1.94 -10.73 -6.84
CA LEU A 109 -1.91 -11.30 -5.50
C LEU A 109 -0.99 -12.51 -5.37
N ILE A 110 -0.90 -13.38 -6.41
CA ILE A 110 0.04 -14.50 -6.43
C ILE A 110 1.49 -14.01 -6.44
N SER A 111 1.76 -12.89 -7.11
CA SER A 111 3.11 -12.32 -7.16
C SER A 111 3.56 -11.71 -5.83
N ARG A 112 2.67 -11.46 -4.87
CA ARG A 112 3.02 -10.87 -3.57
C ARG A 112 4.11 -11.66 -2.85
N ASP A 113 3.92 -12.96 -2.68
CA ASP A 113 4.88 -13.81 -1.98
C ASP A 113 6.19 -13.95 -2.78
N LEU A 114 6.10 -14.08 -4.10
CA LEU A 114 7.28 -14.10 -4.98
C LEU A 114 8.10 -12.80 -4.90
N ILE A 115 7.46 -11.66 -4.79
CA ILE A 115 8.14 -10.37 -4.59
C ILE A 115 8.88 -10.39 -3.25
N ALA A 116 8.21 -10.78 -2.16
CA ALA A 116 8.82 -10.84 -0.84
C ALA A 116 10.02 -11.81 -0.81
N ASP A 117 9.88 -13.00 -1.39
CA ASP A 117 10.92 -14.02 -1.49
C ASP A 117 12.12 -13.54 -2.32
N SER A 118 11.86 -12.87 -3.45
CA SER A 118 12.93 -12.34 -4.30
C SER A 118 13.74 -11.24 -3.59
N ILE A 119 13.09 -10.39 -2.81
CA ILE A 119 13.75 -9.36 -2.01
C ILE A 119 14.60 -10.01 -0.92
N GLU A 120 14.05 -10.96 -0.19
CA GLU A 120 14.78 -11.69 0.84
C GLU A 120 16.02 -12.36 0.27
N ALA A 121 15.89 -13.08 -0.86
CA ALA A 121 16.99 -13.75 -1.53
C ALA A 121 18.11 -12.75 -1.92
N MET A 122 17.76 -11.63 -2.52
CA MET A 122 18.71 -10.60 -2.93
C MET A 122 19.43 -9.94 -1.73
N VAL A 123 18.66 -9.56 -0.70
CA VAL A 123 19.22 -8.91 0.49
C VAL A 123 20.18 -9.83 1.23
N ARG A 124 19.82 -11.10 1.41
CA ARG A 124 20.69 -12.10 2.06
C ARG A 124 21.94 -12.42 1.23
N ALA A 125 21.79 -12.60 -0.09
CA ALA A 125 22.91 -12.90 -0.99
C ALA A 125 23.95 -11.80 -1.04
N HIS A 126 23.53 -10.54 -0.93
CA HIS A 126 24.43 -9.39 -1.03
C HIS A 126 24.81 -8.75 0.32
N GLY A 127 24.22 -9.22 1.42
CA GLY A 127 24.55 -8.77 2.78
C GLY A 127 24.27 -7.29 3.02
N TYR A 128 23.12 -6.78 2.54
CA TYR A 128 22.74 -5.39 2.80
C TYR A 128 22.44 -5.17 4.28
N ALA A 129 22.88 -4.02 4.81
CA ALA A 129 22.70 -3.66 6.21
C ALA A 129 21.33 -2.99 6.48
N ALA A 130 20.73 -2.41 5.45
CA ALA A 130 19.45 -1.72 5.51
C ALA A 130 18.75 -1.78 4.14
N LEU A 131 17.46 -1.44 4.08
CA LEU A 131 16.63 -1.57 2.88
C LEU A 131 15.70 -0.38 2.69
N VAL A 132 15.64 0.16 1.46
CA VAL A 132 14.57 1.07 1.04
C VAL A 132 13.79 0.39 -0.08
N GLY A 133 12.48 0.25 0.10
CA GLY A 133 11.58 -0.32 -0.89
C GLY A 133 10.75 0.74 -1.60
N LEU A 134 10.74 0.73 -2.94
CA LEU A 134 9.91 1.61 -3.77
C LEU A 134 8.94 0.80 -4.61
N ALA A 135 7.65 1.03 -4.44
CA ALA A 135 6.60 0.28 -5.13
C ALA A 135 5.51 1.19 -5.69
N GLY A 136 4.98 0.82 -6.86
CA GLY A 136 3.92 1.55 -7.56
C GLY A 136 2.53 0.94 -7.43
N CYS A 137 2.36 -0.22 -6.76
CA CYS A 137 1.04 -0.83 -6.57
C CYS A 137 0.86 -1.41 -5.16
N GLY A 138 -0.41 -1.65 -4.76
CA GLY A 138 -0.75 -2.11 -3.41
C GLY A 138 -0.16 -3.47 -3.06
N THR A 139 -0.15 -4.41 -3.99
CA THR A 139 0.43 -5.75 -3.80
C THR A 139 1.95 -5.68 -3.59
N SER A 140 2.65 -4.87 -4.39
CA SER A 140 4.11 -4.70 -4.24
C SER A 140 4.46 -3.99 -2.94
N LEU A 141 3.67 -2.97 -2.50
CA LEU A 141 3.84 -2.34 -1.18
C LEU A 141 3.71 -3.36 -0.04
N ALA A 142 2.65 -4.18 -0.10
CA ALA A 142 2.45 -5.23 0.90
C ALA A 142 3.59 -6.24 0.91
N ALA A 143 4.03 -6.70 -0.25
CA ALA A 143 5.14 -7.64 -0.40
C ALA A 143 6.46 -7.10 0.15
N MET A 144 6.75 -5.82 -0.11
CA MET A 144 7.96 -5.17 0.43
C MET A 144 7.88 -5.05 1.95
N MET A 145 6.72 -4.71 2.53
CA MET A 145 6.53 -4.70 3.98
C MET A 145 6.66 -6.11 4.58
N MET A 146 6.17 -7.16 3.91
CA MET A 146 6.41 -8.55 4.31
C MET A 146 7.91 -8.90 4.32
N ALA A 147 8.64 -8.54 3.26
CA ALA A 147 10.08 -8.77 3.19
C ALA A 147 10.84 -8.01 4.29
N MET A 148 10.47 -6.75 4.58
CA MET A 148 11.05 -5.95 5.67
C MET A 148 10.79 -6.58 7.03
N ALA A 149 9.56 -7.04 7.29
CA ALA A 149 9.19 -7.74 8.52
C ALA A 149 9.98 -9.05 8.72
N ARG A 150 10.17 -9.80 7.64
CA ARG A 150 10.89 -11.09 7.61
C ARG A 150 12.39 -10.92 7.79
N LEU A 151 12.98 -9.93 7.13
CA LEU A 151 14.42 -9.63 7.20
C LEU A 151 14.82 -8.96 8.51
N ASP A 152 13.93 -8.15 9.08
CA ASP A 152 14.13 -7.38 10.31
C ASP A 152 15.41 -6.53 10.27
N LEU A 153 15.68 -5.90 9.14
CA LEU A 153 16.76 -4.91 8.94
C LEU A 153 16.16 -3.50 8.91
N PRO A 154 16.89 -2.47 9.39
CA PRO A 154 16.45 -1.09 9.28
C PRO A 154 15.91 -0.79 7.88
N SER A 155 14.65 -0.37 7.78
CA SER A 155 13.95 -0.33 6.51
C SER A 155 12.96 0.83 6.41
N VAL A 156 12.81 1.39 5.21
CA VAL A 156 11.83 2.42 4.86
C VAL A 156 11.08 2.01 3.61
N ILE A 157 9.75 2.07 3.62
CA ILE A 157 8.93 1.88 2.43
C ILE A 157 8.57 3.22 1.81
N MET A 158 8.53 3.27 0.48
CA MET A 158 8.10 4.44 -0.27
C MET A 158 7.16 4.05 -1.40
N PHE A 159 6.04 4.75 -1.47
CA PHE A 159 5.09 4.63 -2.57
C PHE A 159 5.52 5.50 -3.75
N GLY A 160 5.34 5.00 -4.98
CA GLY A 160 5.69 5.72 -6.21
C GLY A 160 4.81 6.95 -6.53
N GLY A 161 3.64 7.04 -5.92
CA GLY A 161 2.69 8.14 -6.05
C GLY A 161 1.51 7.84 -6.94
N ALA A 162 0.41 8.57 -6.71
CA ALA A 162 -0.81 8.50 -7.50
C ALA A 162 -0.63 9.25 -8.84
N ALA A 163 -1.35 8.81 -9.89
CA ALA A 163 -1.53 9.58 -11.09
C ALA A 163 -2.39 10.83 -10.83
N LEU A 164 -2.24 11.85 -11.65
CA LEU A 164 -3.18 12.94 -11.69
C LEU A 164 -4.49 12.48 -12.35
N PRO A 165 -5.65 13.01 -11.93
CA PRO A 165 -6.90 12.76 -12.62
C PRO A 165 -6.88 13.40 -14.00
N GLY A 166 -7.61 12.79 -14.92
CA GLY A 166 -7.95 13.40 -16.20
C GLY A 166 -9.10 14.38 -16.06
N ARG A 167 -9.49 15.00 -17.19
CA ARG A 167 -10.60 15.94 -17.22
C ARG A 167 -11.47 15.72 -18.45
N TYR A 168 -12.77 15.60 -18.21
CA TYR A 168 -13.77 15.47 -19.25
C TYR A 168 -15.06 16.21 -18.86
N LEU A 169 -15.60 17.04 -19.75
CA LEU A 169 -16.79 17.87 -19.52
C LEU A 169 -16.78 18.59 -18.15
N ASP A 170 -15.69 19.31 -17.87
CA ASP A 170 -15.46 20.09 -16.64
C ASP A 170 -15.46 19.30 -15.31
N ARG A 171 -15.39 17.99 -15.34
CA ARG A 171 -15.20 17.14 -14.18
C ARG A 171 -13.90 16.37 -14.23
N ASP A 172 -13.34 16.08 -13.07
CA ASP A 172 -12.20 15.17 -12.93
C ASP A 172 -12.66 13.72 -13.13
N ILE A 173 -11.90 12.99 -13.95
CA ILE A 173 -12.15 11.58 -14.29
C ILE A 173 -10.92 10.72 -14.01
N THR A 174 -11.15 9.44 -13.81
CA THR A 174 -10.15 8.43 -13.49
C THR A 174 -10.40 7.15 -14.32
N LEU A 175 -9.57 6.15 -14.15
CA LEU A 175 -9.79 4.83 -14.74
C LEU A 175 -11.16 4.22 -14.35
N GLN A 176 -11.69 4.54 -13.16
CA GLN A 176 -13.04 4.10 -12.76
C GLN A 176 -14.11 4.64 -13.72
N ASP A 177 -14.01 5.93 -14.09
CA ASP A 177 -14.95 6.54 -15.03
C ASP A 177 -14.90 5.88 -16.41
N VAL A 178 -13.76 5.30 -16.82
CA VAL A 178 -13.66 4.51 -18.05
C VAL A 178 -14.46 3.20 -17.95
N TYR A 179 -14.37 2.49 -16.82
CA TYR A 179 -15.16 1.28 -16.59
C TYR A 179 -16.66 1.58 -16.54
N GLU A 180 -17.07 2.66 -15.91
CA GLU A 180 -18.46 3.12 -15.89
C GLU A 180 -18.91 3.51 -17.32
N ALA A 181 -18.06 4.19 -18.08
CA ALA A 181 -18.35 4.54 -19.48
C ALA A 181 -18.51 3.31 -20.39
N VAL A 182 -17.78 2.21 -20.13
CA VAL A 182 -17.99 0.93 -20.84
C VAL A 182 -19.42 0.40 -20.62
N GLY A 183 -19.92 0.47 -19.39
CA GLY A 183 -21.30 0.08 -19.05
C GLY A 183 -22.33 1.00 -19.72
N ALA A 184 -22.14 2.31 -19.59
CA ALA A 184 -23.01 3.31 -20.20
C ALA A 184 -23.06 3.18 -21.75
N HIS A 185 -21.93 2.89 -22.38
CA HIS A 185 -21.86 2.62 -23.81
C HIS A 185 -22.64 1.33 -24.18
N ALA A 186 -22.46 0.25 -23.43
CA ALA A 186 -23.20 -0.99 -23.64
C ALA A 186 -24.72 -0.80 -23.50
N ALA A 187 -25.15 0.08 -22.59
CA ALA A 187 -26.54 0.49 -22.41
C ALA A 187 -27.04 1.48 -23.50
N GLY A 188 -26.16 1.97 -24.38
CA GLY A 188 -26.50 2.94 -25.45
C GLY A 188 -26.74 4.36 -24.92
N THR A 189 -26.28 4.72 -23.72
CA THR A 189 -26.48 6.05 -23.11
C THR A 189 -25.39 7.05 -23.50
N ILE A 190 -24.22 6.58 -23.98
CA ILE A 190 -23.16 7.40 -24.55
C ILE A 190 -22.71 6.89 -25.90
N SER A 191 -22.10 7.76 -26.73
CA SER A 191 -21.61 7.42 -28.05
C SER A 191 -20.20 6.80 -28.03
N ASP A 192 -19.78 6.21 -29.17
CA ASP A 192 -18.41 5.77 -29.43
C ASP A 192 -17.39 6.91 -29.22
N ASP A 193 -17.75 8.13 -29.64
CA ASP A 193 -16.87 9.28 -29.55
C ASP A 193 -16.72 9.75 -28.13
N ASP A 194 -17.77 9.71 -27.29
CA ASP A 194 -17.71 10.00 -25.86
C ASP A 194 -16.82 8.98 -25.15
N LEU A 195 -17.00 7.70 -25.41
CA LEU A 195 -16.19 6.64 -24.82
C LEU A 195 -14.70 6.83 -25.14
N ARG A 196 -14.34 7.11 -26.41
CA ARG A 196 -12.95 7.37 -26.81
C ARG A 196 -12.38 8.64 -26.14
N ALA A 197 -13.19 9.68 -26.00
CA ALA A 197 -12.78 10.91 -25.34
C ALA A 197 -12.46 10.67 -23.85
N ILE A 198 -13.32 9.92 -23.15
CA ILE A 198 -13.12 9.53 -21.75
C ILE A 198 -11.87 8.66 -21.61
N GLU A 199 -11.71 7.61 -22.45
CA GLU A 199 -10.54 6.72 -22.46
C GLU A 199 -9.23 7.51 -22.60
N THR A 200 -9.17 8.45 -23.53
CA THR A 200 -7.97 9.23 -23.82
C THR A 200 -7.63 10.20 -22.68
N ALA A 201 -8.66 10.77 -22.03
CA ALA A 201 -8.49 11.81 -21.03
C ALA A 201 -8.25 11.26 -19.60
N ALA A 202 -8.70 10.05 -19.29
CA ALA A 202 -8.80 9.56 -17.90
C ALA A 202 -7.47 9.43 -17.14
N CYS A 203 -6.37 9.12 -17.84
CA CYS A 203 -5.07 8.86 -17.22
C CYS A 203 -3.96 9.72 -17.86
N PRO A 204 -3.89 11.02 -17.55
CA PRO A 204 -2.98 11.96 -18.20
C PRO A 204 -1.52 11.87 -17.74
N SER A 205 -1.22 11.12 -16.68
CA SER A 205 0.13 11.00 -16.13
C SER A 205 0.46 9.59 -15.68
N ALA A 206 1.77 9.29 -15.60
CA ALA A 206 2.24 8.11 -14.89
C ALA A 206 1.90 8.21 -13.38
N GLY A 207 1.74 7.06 -12.74
CA GLY A 207 1.37 6.91 -11.33
C GLY A 207 0.35 5.80 -11.15
N ALA A 208 0.06 5.45 -9.91
CA ALA A 208 -1.04 4.54 -9.57
C ALA A 208 -2.40 5.25 -9.74
N GLY A 209 -3.51 4.51 -9.70
CA GLY A 209 -4.84 5.11 -9.86
C GLY A 209 -5.10 6.30 -8.93
N ALA A 210 -5.79 7.35 -9.42
CA ALA A 210 -5.94 8.61 -8.70
C ALA A 210 -6.93 8.59 -7.52
N GLY A 211 -7.73 7.52 -7.35
CA GLY A 211 -8.62 7.34 -6.20
C GLY A 211 -7.98 6.54 -5.07
N GLN A 212 -8.68 6.37 -3.96
CA GLN A 212 -8.26 5.57 -2.81
C GLN A 212 -8.41 4.04 -3.09
N PHE A 213 -7.89 3.62 -4.23
CA PHE A 213 -7.80 2.23 -4.64
C PHE A 213 -6.68 1.49 -3.89
N SER A 214 -6.37 0.27 -4.31
CA SER A 214 -5.42 -0.62 -3.65
C SER A 214 -4.06 0.04 -3.35
N ALA A 215 -3.46 0.74 -4.32
CA ALA A 215 -2.14 1.35 -4.17
C ALA A 215 -2.13 2.49 -3.14
N ASN A 216 -3.05 3.45 -3.25
CA ASN A 216 -3.14 4.57 -2.32
C ASN A 216 -3.59 4.13 -0.92
N THR A 217 -4.44 3.10 -0.83
CA THR A 217 -4.78 2.48 0.46
C THR A 217 -3.54 1.92 1.14
N MET A 218 -2.73 1.11 0.44
CA MET A 218 -1.52 0.54 1.04
C MET A 218 -0.42 1.57 1.27
N ALA A 219 -0.40 2.66 0.50
CA ALA A 219 0.46 3.81 0.79
C ALA A 219 0.06 4.50 2.10
N SER A 220 -1.23 4.78 2.31
CA SER A 220 -1.73 5.34 3.58
C SER A 220 -1.49 4.38 4.76
N VAL A 221 -1.66 3.07 4.53
CA VAL A 221 -1.31 2.01 5.49
C VAL A 221 0.16 2.09 5.86
N SER A 222 1.07 2.28 4.89
CA SER A 222 2.51 2.33 5.17
C SER A 222 2.92 3.50 6.07
N GLU A 223 2.21 4.63 6.01
CA GLU A 223 2.40 5.73 6.97
C GLU A 223 1.78 5.42 8.34
N ALA A 224 0.55 4.92 8.37
CA ALA A 224 -0.17 4.68 9.62
C ALA A 224 0.45 3.54 10.44
N ILE A 225 1.05 2.54 9.79
CA ILE A 225 1.78 1.46 10.43
C ILE A 225 3.18 1.90 10.89
N GLY A 226 3.68 3.04 10.41
CA GLY A 226 4.94 3.64 10.82
C GLY A 226 6.14 3.34 9.93
N LEU A 227 6.00 2.64 8.79
CA LEU A 227 7.13 2.23 7.92
C LEU A 227 7.47 3.23 6.80
N ALA A 228 6.66 4.26 6.57
CA ALA A 228 6.90 5.28 5.54
C ALA A 228 7.19 6.65 6.16
N VAL A 229 7.91 7.49 5.41
CA VAL A 229 8.15 8.88 5.80
C VAL A 229 6.81 9.63 5.84
N PRO A 230 6.45 10.31 6.93
CA PRO A 230 5.20 11.04 7.04
C PRO A 230 5.00 12.04 5.90
N GLY A 231 3.81 12.01 5.29
CA GLY A 231 3.42 12.85 4.16
C GLY A 231 3.77 12.27 2.78
N SER A 232 4.47 11.15 2.71
CA SER A 232 4.89 10.57 1.43
C SER A 232 3.79 9.84 0.67
N ALA A 233 2.74 9.35 1.33
CA ALA A 233 1.71 8.52 0.70
C ALA A 233 0.82 9.30 -0.28
N GLY A 234 0.31 10.46 0.12
CA GLY A 234 -0.69 11.20 -0.65
C GLY A 234 -0.16 12.03 -1.82
N LEU A 235 1.16 12.17 -1.97
CA LEU A 235 1.75 13.05 -2.99
C LEU A 235 1.65 12.43 -4.39
N PRO A 236 1.12 13.14 -5.42
CA PRO A 236 1.09 12.64 -6.79
C PRO A 236 2.47 12.32 -7.38
N ALA A 237 2.52 11.29 -8.25
CA ALA A 237 3.78 10.79 -8.84
C ALA A 237 4.55 11.82 -9.68
N PRO A 238 3.89 12.70 -10.50
CA PRO A 238 4.60 13.65 -11.34
C PRO A 238 5.13 14.89 -10.59
N TYR A 239 4.79 15.09 -9.31
CA TYR A 239 5.26 16.25 -8.55
C TYR A 239 6.74 16.13 -8.17
N ASP A 240 7.50 17.22 -8.33
CA ASP A 240 8.94 17.25 -8.02
C ASP A 240 9.22 16.98 -6.54
N ALA A 241 8.34 17.43 -5.64
CA ALA A 241 8.43 17.16 -4.21
C ALA A 241 8.45 15.65 -3.86
N ARG A 242 8.05 14.78 -4.81
CA ARG A 242 8.21 13.32 -4.67
C ARG A 242 9.68 12.91 -4.53
N ASP A 243 10.58 13.59 -5.23
CA ASP A 243 12.02 13.33 -5.15
C ASP A 243 12.61 13.77 -3.80
N ASP A 244 12.04 14.80 -3.16
CA ASP A 244 12.45 15.22 -1.81
C ASP A 244 12.10 14.16 -0.77
N PHE A 245 10.89 13.57 -0.87
CA PHE A 245 10.51 12.45 0.00
C PHE A 245 11.37 11.21 -0.26
N ALA A 246 11.73 10.94 -1.52
CA ALA A 246 12.61 9.83 -1.87
C ALA A 246 14.03 10.05 -1.29
N HIS A 247 14.56 11.25 -1.41
CA HIS A 247 15.83 11.62 -0.78
C HIS A 247 15.76 11.48 0.74
N LYS A 248 14.69 11.99 1.36
CA LYS A 248 14.45 11.86 2.79
C LYS A 248 14.36 10.40 3.24
N ALA A 249 13.74 9.51 2.46
CA ALA A 249 13.72 8.08 2.76
C ALA A 249 15.12 7.48 2.81
N GLY A 250 16.02 7.94 1.91
CA GLY A 250 17.43 7.56 1.93
C GLY A 250 18.19 8.05 3.16
N LEU A 251 17.91 9.27 3.64
CA LEU A 251 18.47 9.78 4.90
C LEU A 251 17.92 9.02 6.10
N THR A 252 16.60 8.79 6.12
CA THR A 252 15.89 8.13 7.21
C THR A 252 16.39 6.70 7.44
N VAL A 253 16.61 5.92 6.37
CA VAL A 253 17.09 4.53 6.53
C VAL A 253 18.48 4.47 7.17
N MET A 254 19.31 5.48 6.94
CA MET A 254 20.63 5.58 7.56
C MET A 254 20.53 5.95 9.05
N ASP A 255 19.61 6.87 9.43
CA ASP A 255 19.33 7.18 10.83
C ASP A 255 18.79 5.95 11.58
N LEU A 256 17.89 5.18 10.95
CA LEU A 256 17.41 3.92 11.52
C LEU A 256 18.54 2.90 11.72
N LEU A 257 19.48 2.83 10.79
CA LEU A 257 20.64 1.94 10.90
C LEU A 257 21.56 2.34 12.07
N ASP A 258 21.82 3.64 12.22
CA ASP A 258 22.65 4.16 13.33
C ASP A 258 21.99 3.95 14.70
N ARG A 259 20.66 4.01 14.76
CA ARG A 259 19.86 3.83 15.98
C ARG A 259 19.42 2.38 16.23
N ASP A 260 19.74 1.45 15.34
CA ASP A 260 19.30 0.04 15.35
C ASP A 260 17.77 -0.11 15.50
N ILE A 261 16.99 0.77 14.87
CA ILE A 261 15.53 0.68 14.81
C ILE A 261 15.14 -0.20 13.65
N ARG A 262 14.39 -1.26 13.93
CA ARG A 262 14.06 -2.30 12.97
C ARG A 262 12.55 -2.40 12.72
N PRO A 263 12.10 -3.01 11.60
CA PRO A 263 10.68 -3.16 11.32
C PRO A 263 9.87 -3.78 12.47
N ARG A 264 10.39 -4.77 13.19
CA ARG A 264 9.66 -5.41 14.30
C ARG A 264 9.57 -4.56 15.56
N ASP A 265 10.36 -3.51 15.70
CA ASP A 265 10.19 -2.50 16.75
C ASP A 265 9.00 -1.57 16.44
N ILE A 266 8.69 -1.37 15.16
CA ILE A 266 7.60 -0.53 14.64
C ILE A 266 6.30 -1.33 14.49
N LEU A 267 6.38 -2.53 13.90
CA LEU A 267 5.27 -3.39 13.56
C LEU A 267 4.73 -4.11 14.81
N THR A 268 3.93 -3.42 15.59
CA THR A 268 3.26 -3.93 16.79
C THR A 268 1.77 -4.18 16.52
N GLY A 269 1.08 -4.90 17.41
CA GLY A 269 -0.37 -5.10 17.30
C GLY A 269 -1.15 -3.77 17.18
N GLN A 270 -0.76 -2.75 17.94
CA GLN A 270 -1.34 -1.41 17.85
C GLN A 270 -1.03 -0.71 16.51
N ALA A 271 0.14 -0.94 15.94
CA ALA A 271 0.48 -0.42 14.61
C ALA A 271 -0.40 -1.07 13.52
N PHE A 272 -0.73 -2.37 13.63
CA PHE A 272 -1.69 -3.02 12.74
C PHE A 272 -3.12 -2.51 12.94
N GLU A 273 -3.54 -2.20 14.16
CA GLU A 273 -4.82 -1.50 14.39
C GLU A 273 -4.84 -0.12 13.74
N ASN A 274 -3.76 0.66 13.84
CA ASN A 274 -3.62 1.94 13.12
C ASN A 274 -3.74 1.76 11.60
N ALA A 275 -3.08 0.74 11.06
CA ALA A 275 -3.14 0.39 9.65
C ALA A 275 -4.56 0.04 9.20
N ALA A 276 -5.31 -0.75 9.98
CA ALA A 276 -6.71 -1.06 9.70
C ALA A 276 -7.61 0.18 9.87
N SER A 277 -7.35 1.02 10.87
CA SER A 277 -8.11 2.24 11.12
C SER A 277 -8.01 3.23 9.95
N ILE A 278 -6.82 3.47 9.38
CA ILE A 278 -6.71 4.41 8.26
C ILE A 278 -7.43 3.91 7.01
N VAL A 279 -7.52 2.60 6.81
CA VAL A 279 -8.31 2.02 5.71
C VAL A 279 -9.79 2.38 5.88
N ALA A 280 -10.35 2.20 7.07
CA ALA A 280 -11.74 2.56 7.35
C ALA A 280 -11.96 4.08 7.28
N ALA A 281 -11.07 4.87 7.89
CA ALA A 281 -11.19 6.33 7.95
C ALA A 281 -11.11 6.99 6.56
N SER A 282 -10.33 6.42 5.62
CA SER A 282 -10.17 6.93 4.26
C SER A 282 -11.17 6.36 3.24
N GLY A 283 -11.99 5.38 3.63
CA GLY A 283 -12.80 4.63 2.67
C GLY A 283 -11.95 3.79 1.71
N GLY A 284 -10.84 3.24 2.21
CA GLY A 284 -9.85 2.50 1.43
C GLY A 284 -10.35 1.16 0.88
N ALA A 285 -9.51 0.52 0.08
CA ALA A 285 -9.84 -0.71 -0.63
C ALA A 285 -9.85 -1.94 0.28
N ALA A 286 -10.77 -2.86 0.03
CA ALA A 286 -10.93 -4.12 0.75
C ALA A 286 -9.70 -5.05 0.69
N CYS A 287 -8.79 -4.85 -0.28
CA CYS A 287 -7.55 -5.64 -0.39
C CYS A 287 -6.65 -5.55 0.86
N ALA A 288 -6.79 -4.50 1.68
CA ALA A 288 -6.11 -4.40 2.96
C ALA A 288 -6.43 -5.58 3.90
N ALA A 289 -7.64 -6.14 3.80
CA ALA A 289 -8.03 -7.35 4.56
C ALA A 289 -7.24 -8.62 4.16
N LEU A 290 -6.62 -8.63 2.98
CA LEU A 290 -5.72 -9.70 2.54
C LEU A 290 -4.25 -9.38 2.86
N HIS A 291 -3.88 -8.11 2.83
CA HIS A 291 -2.49 -7.71 2.97
C HIS A 291 -2.06 -7.56 4.43
N LEU A 292 -2.90 -6.98 5.30
CA LEU A 292 -2.56 -6.77 6.71
C LEU A 292 -2.30 -8.08 7.46
N PRO A 293 -3.15 -9.13 7.34
CA PRO A 293 -2.85 -10.41 7.95
C PRO A 293 -1.55 -11.06 7.45
N ALA A 294 -1.25 -10.90 6.16
CA ALA A 294 -0.03 -11.44 5.60
C ALA A 294 1.24 -10.75 6.15
N ILE A 295 1.22 -9.43 6.29
CA ILE A 295 2.32 -8.68 6.90
C ILE A 295 2.45 -9.03 8.39
N ALA A 296 1.33 -9.12 9.12
CA ALA A 296 1.29 -9.50 10.52
C ALA A 296 1.86 -10.90 10.77
N HIS A 297 1.55 -11.85 9.88
CA HIS A 297 2.08 -13.21 9.93
C HIS A 297 3.60 -13.22 9.88
N GLU A 298 4.24 -12.40 9.04
CA GLU A 298 5.71 -12.28 8.96
C GLU A 298 6.35 -11.74 10.26
N CYS A 299 5.56 -11.00 11.06
CA CYS A 299 5.99 -10.52 12.38
C CYS A 299 5.68 -11.51 13.50
N GLY A 300 4.92 -12.58 13.24
CA GLY A 300 4.40 -13.48 14.26
C GLY A 300 3.27 -12.85 15.10
N ILE A 301 2.55 -11.86 14.54
CA ILE A 301 1.43 -11.16 15.18
C ILE A 301 0.12 -11.79 14.68
N ASP A 302 -0.75 -12.14 15.60
CA ASP A 302 -2.10 -12.63 15.29
C ASP A 302 -3.02 -11.43 15.00
N PHE A 303 -3.26 -11.17 13.71
CA PHE A 303 -4.10 -10.08 13.23
C PHE A 303 -4.92 -10.56 12.04
N ASP A 304 -6.05 -11.20 12.34
CA ASP A 304 -6.93 -11.84 11.38
C ASP A 304 -8.04 -10.92 10.86
N LEU A 305 -8.92 -11.47 10.03
CA LEU A 305 -10.07 -10.77 9.49
C LEU A 305 -11.05 -10.32 10.59
N THR A 306 -11.14 -11.05 11.70
CA THR A 306 -12.00 -10.72 12.84
C THR A 306 -11.48 -9.46 13.55
N ALA A 307 -10.19 -9.40 13.80
CA ALA A 307 -9.52 -8.23 14.38
C ALA A 307 -9.71 -6.99 13.48
N ILE A 308 -9.53 -7.14 12.17
CA ILE A 308 -9.78 -6.08 11.18
C ILE A 308 -11.23 -5.61 11.26
N GLY A 309 -12.19 -6.53 11.28
CA GLY A 309 -13.62 -6.19 11.36
C GLY A 309 -13.99 -5.46 12.65
N TYR A 310 -13.34 -5.80 13.76
CA TYR A 310 -13.50 -5.06 15.02
C TYR A 310 -12.99 -3.61 14.90
N VAL A 311 -11.80 -3.41 14.32
CA VAL A 311 -11.23 -2.07 14.11
C VAL A 311 -12.12 -1.26 13.17
N TRP A 312 -12.53 -1.82 12.03
CA TRP A 312 -13.35 -1.10 11.06
C TRP A 312 -14.70 -0.63 11.63
N ARG A 313 -15.36 -1.46 12.45
CA ARG A 313 -16.64 -1.07 13.07
C ARG A 313 -16.54 0.12 14.02
N ARG A 314 -15.40 0.29 14.70
CA ARG A 314 -15.22 1.39 15.66
C ARG A 314 -14.59 2.63 15.06
N THR A 315 -14.05 2.55 13.84
CA THR A 315 -13.34 3.65 13.20
C THR A 315 -14.31 4.50 12.39
N PRO A 316 -14.41 5.80 12.67
CA PRO A 316 -15.23 6.69 11.88
C PRO A 316 -14.61 6.93 10.50
N ARG A 317 -15.45 7.08 9.47
CA ARG A 317 -14.99 7.55 8.16
C ARG A 317 -14.77 9.05 8.22
N LEU A 318 -13.54 9.50 8.02
CA LEU A 318 -13.13 10.90 8.13
C LEU A 318 -12.77 11.54 6.78
N ALA A 319 -12.52 10.74 5.73
CA ALA A 319 -12.26 11.25 4.40
C ALA A 319 -13.28 10.74 3.38
N ASP A 320 -13.67 11.61 2.45
CA ASP A 320 -14.67 11.32 1.42
C ASP A 320 -14.04 11.03 0.07
N LEU A 321 -13.25 9.95 0.00
CA LEU A 321 -12.47 9.61 -1.17
C LEU A 321 -13.17 8.59 -2.08
N ARG A 322 -12.98 8.75 -3.42
CA ARG A 322 -13.37 7.72 -4.41
C ARG A 322 -12.60 6.41 -4.18
N PRO A 323 -13.24 5.25 -4.44
CA PRO A 323 -14.42 5.02 -5.30
C PRO A 323 -15.76 5.28 -4.64
N GLY A 324 -15.86 5.47 -3.38
CA GLY A 324 -17.14 5.61 -2.71
C GLY A 324 -17.40 6.97 -2.10
N GLY A 325 -16.63 7.93 -2.44
CA GLY A 325 -16.77 9.32 -2.10
C GLY A 325 -16.64 10.21 -3.32
N THR A 326 -16.41 11.48 -3.07
CA THR A 326 -16.40 12.51 -4.09
C THR A 326 -14.98 12.87 -4.54
N PHE A 327 -14.05 12.91 -3.59
CA PHE A 327 -12.71 13.47 -3.79
C PHE A 327 -11.67 12.45 -4.20
N LEU A 328 -10.55 12.91 -4.74
CA LEU A 328 -9.42 12.11 -5.19
C LEU A 328 -8.22 12.25 -4.23
N VAL A 329 -7.21 11.44 -4.42
CA VAL A 329 -5.99 11.48 -3.58
C VAL A 329 -5.23 12.80 -3.71
N ARG A 330 -5.30 13.46 -4.90
CA ARG A 330 -4.78 14.82 -5.07
C ARG A 330 -5.48 15.80 -4.13
N ASP A 331 -6.81 15.72 -4.03
CA ASP A 331 -7.58 16.60 -3.16
C ASP A 331 -7.27 16.36 -1.68
N LEU A 332 -7.03 15.08 -1.31
CA LEU A 332 -6.54 14.75 0.03
C LEU A 332 -5.16 15.37 0.27
N HIS A 333 -4.24 15.30 -0.71
CA HIS A 333 -2.92 15.93 -0.59
C HIS A 333 -3.03 17.43 -0.36
N ASP A 334 -3.87 18.13 -1.15
CA ASP A 334 -4.10 19.56 -1.04
C ASP A 334 -4.75 19.94 0.30
N ALA A 335 -5.51 19.02 0.90
CA ALA A 335 -6.10 19.15 2.24
C ALA A 335 -5.16 18.73 3.40
N GLY A 336 -3.84 18.70 3.18
CA GLY A 336 -2.84 18.34 4.18
C GLY A 336 -2.40 16.88 4.18
N GLY A 337 -2.92 16.06 3.27
CA GLY A 337 -2.47 14.70 3.00
C GLY A 337 -2.81 13.68 4.09
N THR A 338 -2.15 12.54 4.01
CA THR A 338 -2.27 11.47 5.01
C THR A 338 -1.98 11.94 6.44
N PRO A 339 -0.99 12.82 6.71
CA PRO A 339 -0.77 13.33 8.06
C PRO A 339 -1.96 14.10 8.64
N ALA A 340 -2.65 14.94 7.85
CA ALA A 340 -3.84 15.66 8.31
C ALA A 340 -5.00 14.69 8.61
N LEU A 341 -5.18 13.66 7.80
CA LEU A 341 -6.16 12.60 8.07
C LEU A 341 -5.79 11.84 9.36
N MET A 342 -4.52 11.45 9.54
CA MET A 342 -4.04 10.79 10.76
C MET A 342 -4.21 11.70 11.99
N ARG A 343 -4.02 13.01 11.86
CA ARG A 343 -4.28 13.96 12.94
C ARG A 343 -5.76 14.00 13.31
N ALA A 344 -6.65 14.01 12.31
CA ALA A 344 -8.10 13.94 12.55
C ALA A 344 -8.50 12.61 13.24
N MET A 345 -7.89 11.49 12.83
CA MET A 345 -8.09 10.18 13.48
C MET A 345 -7.60 10.17 14.94
N LEU A 346 -6.44 10.76 15.21
CA LEU A 346 -5.88 10.87 16.56
C LEU A 346 -6.82 11.69 17.46
N ASN A 347 -7.32 12.81 16.96
CA ASN A 347 -8.29 13.65 17.67
C ASN A 347 -9.61 12.91 17.94
N ALA A 348 -10.02 12.01 17.04
CA ALA A 348 -11.20 11.15 17.18
C ALA A 348 -10.98 9.92 18.07
N GLY A 349 -9.77 9.72 18.61
CA GLY A 349 -9.44 8.52 19.39
C GLY A 349 -9.37 7.22 18.58
N ALA A 350 -9.23 7.32 17.25
CA ALA A 350 -9.20 6.20 16.32
C ALA A 350 -7.77 5.79 15.91
N LEU A 351 -6.74 6.32 16.58
CA LEU A 351 -5.34 6.06 16.28
C LEU A 351 -4.53 5.93 17.57
N HIS A 352 -3.67 4.91 17.66
CA HIS A 352 -2.70 4.74 18.75
C HIS A 352 -1.49 5.63 18.51
N GLY A 353 -1.45 6.80 19.18
CA GLY A 353 -0.43 7.81 18.96
C GLY A 353 0.96 7.42 19.48
N SER A 354 1.08 6.45 20.39
CA SER A 354 2.35 6.01 20.97
C SER A 354 3.19 5.09 20.09
N CYS A 355 2.63 4.60 18.95
CA CYS A 355 3.35 3.71 18.04
C CYS A 355 4.59 4.38 17.46
N LEU A 356 5.72 3.68 17.48
CA LEU A 356 6.99 4.10 16.89
C LEU A 356 6.90 4.14 15.37
N THR A 357 7.65 5.04 14.75
CA THR A 357 7.73 5.16 13.28
C THR A 357 9.18 5.19 12.81
N VAL A 358 9.37 5.15 11.49
CA VAL A 358 10.70 5.28 10.84
C VAL A 358 11.41 6.60 11.14
N THR A 359 10.73 7.61 11.66
CA THR A 359 11.41 8.84 12.12
C THR A 359 12.10 8.66 13.48
N GLY A 360 11.90 7.52 14.13
CA GLY A 360 12.33 7.28 15.49
C GLY A 360 11.53 8.03 16.56
N ASN A 361 10.45 8.69 16.14
CA ASN A 361 9.45 9.33 16.98
C ASN A 361 8.15 8.53 16.95
N SER A 362 7.28 8.76 17.92
CA SER A 362 5.92 8.25 17.90
C SER A 362 5.05 8.94 16.83
N ILE A 363 3.93 8.32 16.49
CA ILE A 363 2.93 8.93 15.59
C ILE A 363 2.45 10.27 16.16
N ALA A 364 2.16 10.35 17.47
CA ALA A 364 1.68 11.58 18.11
C ALA A 364 2.70 12.71 18.02
N GLU A 365 3.99 12.42 18.22
CA GLU A 365 5.06 13.41 18.07
C GLU A 365 5.19 13.89 16.62
N ASN A 366 5.13 12.99 15.63
CA ASN A 366 5.15 13.37 14.22
C ASN A 366 3.95 14.25 13.80
N LEU A 367 2.81 14.06 14.46
CA LEU A 367 1.58 14.79 14.18
C LEU A 367 1.42 16.06 15.02
N GLN A 368 2.33 16.37 15.95
CA GLN A 368 2.16 17.45 16.90
C GLN A 368 1.92 18.82 16.26
N GLN A 369 2.60 19.09 15.15
CA GLN A 369 2.48 20.35 14.40
C GLN A 369 1.59 20.25 13.14
N VAL A 370 0.98 19.08 12.93
CA VAL A 370 0.09 18.88 11.79
C VAL A 370 -1.28 19.44 12.14
N GLU A 371 -1.73 20.39 11.35
CA GLU A 371 -3.09 20.96 11.44
C GLU A 371 -4.05 20.17 10.52
N VAL A 372 -5.30 20.05 10.93
CA VAL A 372 -6.39 19.60 10.06
C VAL A 372 -7.00 20.86 9.46
N PRO A 373 -6.79 21.13 8.16
CA PRO A 373 -7.34 22.32 7.54
C PRO A 373 -8.87 22.34 7.64
N THR A 374 -9.44 23.53 7.77
CA THR A 374 -10.88 23.76 7.82
C THR A 374 -11.36 24.44 6.53
N GLY A 375 -12.67 24.37 6.26
CA GLY A 375 -13.25 25.04 5.09
C GLY A 375 -13.27 24.18 3.81
N HIS A 376 -13.04 22.86 3.93
CA HIS A 376 -13.21 21.89 2.87
C HIS A 376 -13.90 20.63 3.39
N ASP A 377 -14.47 19.84 2.47
CA ASP A 377 -15.21 18.61 2.77
C ASP A 377 -14.38 17.31 2.61
N VAL A 378 -13.07 17.41 2.27
CA VAL A 378 -12.20 16.26 1.99
C VAL A 378 -11.91 15.47 3.25
N ILE A 379 -11.48 16.18 4.32
CA ILE A 379 -11.25 15.61 5.66
C ILE A 379 -12.24 16.28 6.60
N ARG A 380 -13.00 15.50 7.34
CA ARG A 380 -14.03 15.97 8.27
C ARG A 380 -13.63 15.75 9.71
N SER A 381 -14.10 16.63 10.60
CA SER A 381 -13.97 16.43 12.03
C SER A 381 -14.99 15.40 12.53
N SER A 382 -14.69 14.74 13.65
CA SER A 382 -15.60 13.77 14.29
C SER A 382 -16.96 14.38 14.67
N ASP A 383 -17.01 15.69 14.94
CA ASP A 383 -18.22 16.40 15.35
C ASP A 383 -19.21 16.64 14.19
N GLN A 384 -18.73 16.56 12.95
CA GLN A 384 -19.54 16.72 11.74
C GLN A 384 -20.19 15.43 11.24
N GLN A 385 -20.03 14.32 11.99
CA GLN A 385 -20.32 12.96 11.53
C GLN A 385 -21.76 12.47 11.76
N ALA A 386 -22.64 13.23 12.42
CA ALA A 386 -23.84 12.67 12.99
C ALA A 386 -24.75 11.89 12.02
N ASP A 387 -24.69 12.09 10.66
CA ASP A 387 -25.66 11.43 9.77
C ASP A 387 -25.22 11.04 8.34
N ARG A 388 -23.97 11.25 7.90
CA ARG A 388 -23.67 11.10 6.46
C ARG A 388 -22.56 10.15 6.06
N PHE A 389 -21.75 9.59 6.99
CA PHE A 389 -20.69 8.67 6.65
C PHE A 389 -20.72 7.42 7.48
N ARG A 390 -21.42 6.43 6.95
CA ARG A 390 -21.40 5.09 7.50
C ARG A 390 -20.12 4.36 7.04
N VAL A 391 -19.70 3.41 7.86
CA VAL A 391 -18.58 2.51 7.54
C VAL A 391 -18.87 1.85 6.18
N ARG A 392 -17.89 1.88 5.25
CA ARG A 392 -18.03 1.24 3.94
C ARG A 392 -17.50 -0.17 3.88
N LEU A 393 -16.75 -0.58 4.89
CA LEU A 393 -16.08 -1.88 4.94
C LEU A 393 -16.66 -2.70 6.08
N TYR A 394 -17.20 -3.84 5.74
CA TYR A 394 -17.79 -4.76 6.70
C TYR A 394 -17.16 -6.14 6.56
N VAL A 395 -16.94 -6.79 7.71
CA VAL A 395 -16.64 -8.21 7.75
C VAL A 395 -17.96 -8.94 8.05
N LEU A 396 -18.36 -9.81 7.14
CA LEU A 396 -19.58 -10.60 7.21
C LEU A 396 -19.23 -12.07 7.43
N GLN A 397 -20.12 -12.79 8.08
CA GLN A 397 -20.05 -14.24 8.26
C GLN A 397 -21.42 -14.87 7.94
N GLY A 398 -21.40 -16.05 7.38
CA GLY A 398 -22.61 -16.79 7.02
C GLY A 398 -22.31 -18.14 6.37
N ASN A 399 -23.33 -18.87 5.99
CA ASN A 399 -23.16 -20.18 5.38
C ASN A 399 -22.50 -20.17 4.00
N LEU A 400 -22.53 -19.02 3.29
CA LEU A 400 -21.82 -18.85 2.03
C LEU A 400 -20.31 -18.55 2.26
N ALA A 401 -19.97 -17.90 3.35
CA ALA A 401 -18.60 -17.56 3.73
C ALA A 401 -18.39 -17.77 5.24
N PRO A 402 -18.24 -19.03 5.70
CA PRO A 402 -18.12 -19.34 7.12
C PRO A 402 -16.87 -18.76 7.77
N ASP A 403 -15.78 -18.66 7.02
CA ASP A 403 -14.50 -18.07 7.46
C ASP A 403 -14.48 -16.53 7.35
N GLY A 404 -15.58 -15.93 6.88
CA GLY A 404 -15.72 -14.50 6.71
C GLY A 404 -15.60 -14.03 5.27
N ALA A 405 -16.20 -12.88 5.00
CA ALA A 405 -16.13 -12.15 3.74
C ALA A 405 -16.01 -10.65 4.01
N VAL A 406 -15.45 -9.92 3.07
CA VAL A 406 -15.40 -8.46 3.12
C VAL A 406 -16.45 -7.89 2.18
N MET A 407 -17.28 -6.99 2.70
CA MET A 407 -18.24 -6.23 1.90
C MET A 407 -17.85 -4.76 1.89
N THR A 408 -17.97 -4.16 0.71
CA THR A 408 -17.90 -2.70 0.53
C THR A 408 -19.28 -2.20 0.13
N GLY A 409 -19.77 -1.12 0.72
CA GLY A 409 -21.06 -0.58 0.37
C GLY A 409 -21.45 0.62 1.23
N ASP A 410 -22.29 1.49 0.67
CA ASP A 410 -22.88 2.59 1.38
C ASP A 410 -24.22 2.12 1.98
N ASP A 411 -24.45 2.39 3.27
CA ASP A 411 -25.73 2.22 3.97
C ASP A 411 -26.39 0.82 4.00
N MET A 412 -25.65 -0.25 3.77
CA MET A 412 -26.21 -1.60 3.67
C MET A 412 -26.45 -2.32 5.01
N VAL A 413 -26.14 -1.70 6.15
CA VAL A 413 -26.13 -2.38 7.48
C VAL A 413 -27.49 -2.92 7.90
N SER A 414 -28.60 -2.47 7.31
CA SER A 414 -29.95 -2.88 7.70
C SER A 414 -30.78 -3.47 6.56
N GLN A 415 -30.21 -3.62 5.35
CA GLN A 415 -30.98 -4.04 4.18
C GLN A 415 -30.91 -5.55 3.98
N ARG A 416 -32.06 -6.18 3.97
CA ARG A 416 -32.22 -7.53 3.46
C ARG A 416 -32.36 -7.44 1.95
N PHE A 417 -31.42 -8.04 1.21
CA PHE A 417 -31.51 -8.18 -0.23
C PHE A 417 -31.90 -9.63 -0.59
N LEU A 418 -32.82 -9.80 -1.52
CA LEU A 418 -33.21 -11.07 -2.08
C LEU A 418 -33.22 -10.94 -3.59
N GLY A 419 -32.43 -11.77 -4.27
CA GLY A 419 -32.30 -11.73 -5.72
C GLY A 419 -32.00 -13.10 -6.29
N ARG A 420 -32.17 -13.22 -7.61
CA ARG A 420 -31.83 -14.43 -8.36
C ARG A 420 -30.29 -14.52 -8.52
N ALA A 421 -29.71 -15.61 -8.00
CA ALA A 421 -28.27 -15.83 -8.15
C ALA A 421 -27.92 -16.25 -9.58
N ARG A 422 -27.00 -15.54 -10.20
CA ARG A 422 -26.38 -15.89 -11.49
C ARG A 422 -24.92 -16.24 -11.26
N CYS A 423 -24.61 -17.51 -11.40
CA CYS A 423 -23.28 -18.05 -11.12
C CYS A 423 -22.43 -18.06 -12.38
N PHE A 424 -21.20 -17.54 -12.26
CA PHE A 424 -20.18 -17.50 -13.30
C PHE A 424 -18.92 -18.18 -12.81
N ASP A 425 -18.26 -18.98 -13.65
CA ASP A 425 -17.02 -19.68 -13.29
C ASP A 425 -15.75 -18.86 -13.59
N SER A 426 -15.94 -17.65 -14.13
CA SER A 426 -14.84 -16.70 -14.36
C SER A 426 -15.37 -15.26 -14.41
N GLU A 427 -14.51 -14.29 -14.12
CA GLU A 427 -14.79 -12.87 -14.33
C GLU A 427 -15.08 -12.56 -15.79
N ALA A 428 -14.34 -13.18 -16.72
CA ALA A 428 -14.55 -12.99 -18.15
C ALA A 428 -15.98 -13.36 -18.61
N ALA A 429 -16.54 -14.44 -18.04
CA ALA A 429 -17.92 -14.84 -18.29
C ALA A 429 -18.92 -13.80 -17.75
N ALA A 430 -18.68 -13.24 -16.57
CA ALA A 430 -19.51 -12.17 -16.02
C ALA A 430 -19.40 -10.87 -16.86
N CYS A 431 -18.20 -10.46 -17.24
CA CYS A 431 -17.98 -9.30 -18.11
C CYS A 431 -18.71 -9.43 -19.45
N ALA A 432 -18.67 -10.62 -20.07
CA ALA A 432 -19.38 -10.87 -21.32
C ALA A 432 -20.90 -10.66 -21.18
N VAL A 433 -21.50 -11.06 -20.06
CA VAL A 433 -22.93 -10.85 -19.81
C VAL A 433 -23.24 -9.37 -19.59
N VAL A 434 -22.38 -8.63 -18.88
CA VAL A 434 -22.54 -7.18 -18.66
C VAL A 434 -22.44 -6.42 -19.98
N ALA A 435 -21.42 -6.75 -20.80
CA ALA A 435 -21.21 -6.09 -22.11
C ALA A 435 -22.39 -6.24 -23.10
N HIS A 436 -23.25 -7.24 -22.90
CA HIS A 436 -24.43 -7.47 -23.76
C HIS A 436 -25.75 -7.16 -23.03
N CYS A 437 -25.71 -6.49 -21.88
CA CYS A 437 -26.87 -6.21 -21.03
C CYS A 437 -27.72 -7.47 -20.76
N GLY A 438 -27.09 -8.64 -20.66
CA GLY A 438 -27.74 -9.93 -20.53
C GLY A 438 -28.22 -10.26 -19.11
N TYR A 439 -28.63 -9.28 -18.31
CA TYR A 439 -29.07 -9.42 -16.91
C TYR A 439 -30.33 -8.62 -16.64
N GLU A 440 -30.97 -8.88 -15.51
CA GLU A 440 -32.18 -8.20 -15.05
C GLU A 440 -31.89 -7.46 -13.73
N GLU A 441 -32.64 -6.39 -13.49
CA GLU A 441 -32.59 -5.69 -12.21
C GLU A 441 -32.92 -6.66 -11.05
N GLY A 442 -32.11 -6.65 -9.99
CA GLY A 442 -32.23 -7.56 -8.86
C GLY A 442 -31.47 -8.89 -9.00
N ASP A 443 -30.81 -9.14 -10.14
CA ASP A 443 -29.90 -10.28 -10.25
C ASP A 443 -28.68 -10.14 -9.30
N VAL A 444 -28.24 -11.24 -8.73
CA VAL A 444 -27.04 -11.34 -7.88
C VAL A 444 -25.96 -12.10 -8.65
N PHE A 445 -24.88 -11.41 -9.05
CA PHE A 445 -23.77 -12.06 -9.73
C PHE A 445 -22.86 -12.77 -8.72
N VAL A 446 -22.71 -14.08 -8.89
CA VAL A 446 -21.82 -14.92 -8.09
C VAL A 446 -20.68 -15.40 -8.99
N ILE A 447 -19.50 -14.77 -8.85
CA ILE A 447 -18.31 -15.14 -9.62
C ILE A 447 -17.50 -16.11 -8.77
N ARG A 448 -17.39 -17.36 -9.24
CA ARG A 448 -16.76 -18.46 -8.51
C ARG A 448 -15.30 -18.64 -8.94
N HIS A 449 -14.53 -19.37 -8.12
CA HIS A 449 -13.15 -19.79 -8.40
C HIS A 449 -12.17 -18.63 -8.62
N GLN A 450 -12.48 -17.43 -8.14
CA GLN A 450 -11.67 -16.21 -8.31
C GLN A 450 -11.00 -15.76 -6.99
N GLY A 451 -11.20 -16.48 -5.89
CA GLY A 451 -10.55 -16.19 -4.63
C GLY A 451 -9.05 -16.50 -4.63
N PRO A 452 -8.29 -16.00 -3.65
CA PRO A 452 -6.84 -16.21 -3.56
C PRO A 452 -6.46 -17.64 -3.17
N LYS A 453 -7.36 -18.38 -2.53
CA LYS A 453 -7.13 -19.76 -2.06
C LYS A 453 -7.45 -20.73 -3.19
N GLY A 454 -6.43 -21.15 -3.93
CA GLY A 454 -6.54 -22.11 -5.02
C GLY A 454 -7.10 -21.56 -6.34
N GLY A 455 -7.35 -20.25 -6.42
CA GLY A 455 -7.79 -19.55 -7.62
C GLY A 455 -6.80 -18.46 -8.05
N PRO A 456 -7.08 -17.75 -9.16
CA PRO A 456 -6.18 -16.72 -9.69
C PRO A 456 -6.10 -15.46 -8.79
N GLY A 457 -6.97 -15.33 -7.78
CA GLY A 457 -7.13 -14.10 -7.02
C GLY A 457 -7.89 -13.03 -7.83
N MET A 458 -8.76 -12.29 -7.25
CA MET A 458 -9.67 -11.33 -7.87
C MET A 458 -8.96 -10.37 -8.84
N LEU A 459 -9.17 -10.56 -10.16
CA LEU A 459 -8.51 -9.80 -11.21
C LEU A 459 -9.21 -8.48 -11.51
N SER A 460 -10.53 -8.53 -11.73
CA SER A 460 -11.30 -7.40 -12.31
C SER A 460 -12.69 -7.23 -11.70
N VAL A 461 -12.94 -7.74 -10.48
CA VAL A 461 -14.28 -7.63 -9.84
C VAL A 461 -14.75 -6.16 -9.77
N GLY A 462 -13.84 -5.23 -9.52
CA GLY A 462 -14.15 -3.80 -9.53
C GLY A 462 -14.62 -3.29 -10.90
N ALA A 463 -14.09 -3.85 -11.99
CA ALA A 463 -14.50 -3.49 -13.36
C ALA A 463 -15.93 -3.97 -13.66
N VAL A 464 -16.28 -5.21 -13.24
CA VAL A 464 -17.66 -5.72 -13.38
C VAL A 464 -18.63 -4.85 -12.61
N ALA A 465 -18.32 -4.52 -11.35
CA ALA A 465 -19.17 -3.68 -10.52
C ALA A 465 -19.33 -2.25 -11.10
N ALA A 466 -18.24 -1.63 -11.55
CA ALA A 466 -18.29 -0.30 -12.17
C ALA A 466 -19.09 -0.28 -13.48
N ALA A 467 -18.93 -1.31 -14.34
CA ALA A 467 -19.69 -1.43 -15.56
C ALA A 467 -21.20 -1.66 -15.32
N LEU A 468 -21.57 -2.33 -14.21
CA LEU A 468 -22.97 -2.46 -13.79
C LEU A 468 -23.56 -1.14 -13.24
N SER A 469 -22.71 -0.22 -12.79
CA SER A 469 -23.14 1.08 -12.27
C SER A 469 -23.33 2.13 -13.37
N GLY A 470 -22.64 1.99 -14.51
CA GLY A 470 -22.77 2.85 -15.69
C GLY A 470 -23.99 2.53 -16.53
#